data_108a371da51d70d7f31aa1e1253c527c
#
_entry.id   108a371da51d70d7f31aa1e1253c527c
#
_cell.length_a   1.000
_cell.length_b   1.000
_cell.length_c   1.000
_cell.angle_alpha   90.00
_cell.angle_beta   90.00
_cell.angle_gamma   90.00
#
_symmetry.space_group_name_H-M   'P 1'
#
loop_
_entity.id
_entity.type
_entity.pdbx_description
1 polymer ?
#
loop_
_entity_poly.entity_id
_entity_poly.type
_entity_poly.pdbx_seq_one_letter_code
_entity_poly.pdbx_strand_id
1 'polypeptide(L)'
;MPVTREEKTGVVGKFQRSAQDTGSPEVQIALLSERINGLSQHFTTHKADHASRRGLLKMVNQRRKLLDYLKSRTPDKYTQLVERLGLRR
;
A
#
# COMPACT_ATOMS: atom_id res chain seq x y z
N MET A 1 -8.15 -5.90 -8.13
CA MET A 1 -9.16 -4.89 -8.48
C MET A 1 -8.60 -3.51 -8.28
N PRO A 2 -8.90 -2.59 -9.16
CA PRO A 2 -8.41 -1.22 -8.98
C PRO A 2 -9.12 -0.52 -7.83
N VAL A 3 -8.39 0.32 -7.14
CA VAL A 3 -8.93 1.19 -6.11
C VAL A 3 -9.75 2.28 -6.79
N THR A 4 -10.93 2.58 -6.31
CA THR A 4 -11.76 3.64 -6.88
C THR A 4 -11.12 5.01 -6.65
N ARG A 5 -11.57 6.01 -7.40
CA ARG A 5 -11.07 7.37 -7.25
C ARG A 5 -11.34 7.91 -5.86
N GLU A 6 -12.52 7.67 -5.32
CA GLU A 6 -12.92 8.10 -3.97
C GLU A 6 -12.08 7.40 -2.91
N GLU A 7 -11.89 6.10 -3.03
CA GLU A 7 -11.06 5.33 -2.10
C GLU A 7 -9.62 5.82 -2.12
N LYS A 8 -9.08 6.07 -3.32
CA LYS A 8 -7.73 6.58 -3.49
C LYS A 8 -7.55 7.95 -2.85
N THR A 9 -8.49 8.85 -3.08
CA THR A 9 -8.48 10.19 -2.49
C THR A 9 -8.57 10.11 -0.97
N GLY A 10 -9.42 9.23 -0.44
CA GLY A 10 -9.55 9.02 1.00
C GLY A 10 -8.26 8.49 1.63
N VAL A 11 -7.60 7.53 0.97
CA VAL A 11 -6.33 6.99 1.46
C VAL A 11 -5.24 8.05 1.44
N VAL A 12 -5.13 8.81 0.34
CA VAL A 12 -4.15 9.89 0.23
C VAL A 12 -4.36 10.92 1.34
N GLY A 13 -5.60 11.37 1.56
CA GLY A 13 -5.92 12.35 2.60
C GLY A 13 -5.56 11.85 4.00
N LYS A 14 -5.73 10.55 4.25
CA LYS A 14 -5.48 9.92 5.55
C LYS A 14 -4.00 9.87 5.92
N PHE A 15 -3.12 9.72 4.93
CA PHE A 15 -1.69 9.51 5.14
C PHE A 15 -0.80 10.64 4.66
N GLN A 16 -1.38 11.72 4.13
CA GLN A 16 -0.61 12.89 3.71
C GLN A 16 0.12 13.54 4.88
N ARG A 17 1.34 14.00 4.62
CA ARG A 17 2.09 14.83 5.56
C ARG A 17 1.63 16.29 5.50
N SER A 18 1.07 16.69 4.36
CA SER A 18 0.47 18.00 4.13
C SER A 18 -0.62 17.86 3.08
N ALA A 19 -1.45 18.89 2.88
CA ALA A 19 -2.54 18.87 1.92
C ALA A 19 -2.07 18.63 0.48
N GLN A 20 -0.81 18.92 0.17
CA GLN A 20 -0.24 18.77 -1.18
C GLN A 20 0.57 17.48 -1.31
N ASP A 21 0.69 16.68 -0.26
CA ASP A 21 1.49 15.47 -0.28
C ASP A 21 0.70 14.33 -0.91
N THR A 22 1.03 13.98 -2.15
CA THR A 22 0.42 12.87 -2.87
C THR A 22 1.44 11.79 -3.24
N GLY A 23 2.71 12.01 -2.99
CA GLY A 23 3.80 11.12 -3.43
C GLY A 23 4.78 10.69 -2.36
N SER A 24 4.52 10.98 -1.09
CA SER A 24 5.43 10.55 -0.02
C SER A 24 5.44 9.03 0.11
N PRO A 25 6.52 8.45 0.67
CA PRO A 25 6.56 7.01 0.91
C PRO A 25 5.37 6.51 1.73
N GLU A 26 4.92 7.26 2.71
CA GLU A 26 3.77 6.89 3.54
C GLU A 26 2.50 6.77 2.69
N VAL A 27 2.23 7.74 1.84
CA VAL A 27 1.07 7.73 0.95
C VAL A 27 1.16 6.59 -0.05
N GLN A 28 2.33 6.38 -0.65
CA GLN A 28 2.53 5.29 -1.61
C GLN A 28 2.31 3.92 -0.98
N ILE A 29 2.82 3.71 0.24
CA ILE A 29 2.63 2.45 0.97
C ILE A 29 1.15 2.23 1.27
N ALA A 30 0.44 3.27 1.69
CA ALA A 30 -0.98 3.17 1.99
C ALA A 30 -1.79 2.81 0.74
N LEU A 31 -1.51 3.43 -0.41
CA LEU A 31 -2.18 3.12 -1.67
C LEU A 31 -1.88 1.70 -2.15
N LEU A 32 -0.63 1.26 -2.04
CA LEU A 32 -0.25 -0.11 -2.38
C LEU A 32 -0.96 -1.12 -1.50
N SER A 33 -1.08 -0.83 -0.20
CA SER A 33 -1.77 -1.70 0.74
C SER A 33 -3.24 -1.87 0.38
N GLU A 34 -3.93 -0.79 -0.02
CA GLU A 34 -5.31 -0.87 -0.49
C GLU A 34 -5.44 -1.72 -1.75
N ARG A 35 -4.55 -1.55 -2.71
CA ARG A 35 -4.55 -2.34 -3.94
C ARG A 35 -4.27 -3.81 -3.67
N ILE A 36 -3.32 -4.11 -2.79
CA ILE A 36 -2.97 -5.47 -2.40
C ILE A 36 -4.17 -6.15 -1.75
N ASN A 37 -4.85 -5.47 -0.83
CA ASN A 37 -6.04 -6.00 -0.18
C ASN A 37 -7.16 -6.28 -1.18
N GLY A 38 -7.38 -5.38 -2.14
CA GLY A 38 -8.38 -5.57 -3.19
C GLY A 38 -8.08 -6.79 -4.05
N LEU A 39 -6.83 -6.98 -4.47
CA LEU A 39 -6.43 -8.13 -5.25
C LEU A 39 -6.49 -9.42 -4.44
N SER A 40 -6.13 -9.38 -3.16
CA SER A 40 -6.23 -10.55 -2.30
C SER A 40 -7.68 -11.05 -2.20
N GLN A 41 -8.64 -10.14 -2.10
CA GLN A 41 -10.06 -10.48 -2.13
C GLN A 41 -10.47 -11.05 -3.48
N HIS A 42 -9.93 -10.50 -4.58
CA HIS A 42 -10.21 -11.00 -5.94
C HIS A 42 -9.84 -12.48 -6.06
N PHE A 43 -8.72 -12.92 -5.46
CA PHE A 43 -8.27 -14.30 -5.54
C PHE A 43 -9.14 -15.29 -4.77
N THR A 44 -10.04 -14.84 -3.93
CA THR A 44 -11.00 -15.74 -3.28
C THR A 44 -11.96 -16.34 -4.31
N THR A 45 -12.24 -15.63 -5.39
CA THR A 45 -13.16 -16.06 -6.46
C THR A 45 -12.45 -16.35 -7.79
N HIS A 46 -11.23 -15.86 -8.00
CA HIS A 46 -10.50 -15.96 -9.27
C HIS A 46 -9.12 -16.57 -9.05
N LYS A 47 -9.08 -17.79 -8.55
CA LYS A 47 -7.83 -18.46 -8.13
C LYS A 47 -6.84 -18.70 -9.27
N ALA A 48 -7.32 -18.81 -10.51
CA ALA A 48 -6.48 -19.11 -11.66
C ALA A 48 -6.01 -17.86 -12.43
N ASP A 49 -6.20 -16.67 -11.89
CA ASP A 49 -5.80 -15.42 -12.55
C ASP A 49 -4.30 -15.17 -12.32
N HIS A 50 -3.49 -15.73 -13.20
CA HIS A 50 -2.02 -15.65 -13.09
C HIS A 50 -1.48 -14.25 -13.37
N ALA A 51 -2.11 -13.48 -14.25
CA ALA A 51 -1.70 -12.10 -14.52
C ALA A 51 -1.86 -11.22 -13.30
N SER A 52 -2.99 -11.32 -12.60
CA SER A 52 -3.22 -10.58 -11.37
C SER A 52 -2.29 -11.01 -10.24
N ARG A 53 -1.92 -12.31 -10.18
CA ARG A 53 -0.94 -12.78 -9.20
C ARG A 53 0.43 -12.14 -9.41
N ARG A 54 0.87 -12.03 -10.67
CA ARG A 54 2.14 -11.35 -10.97
C ARG A 54 2.09 -9.87 -10.60
N GLY A 55 0.96 -9.21 -10.86
CA GLY A 55 0.74 -7.82 -10.45
C GLY A 55 0.77 -7.66 -8.94
N LEU A 56 0.15 -8.58 -8.21
CA LEU A 56 0.17 -8.60 -6.75
C LEU A 56 1.59 -8.73 -6.21
N LEU A 57 2.38 -9.66 -6.75
CA LEU A 57 3.77 -9.84 -6.33
C LEU A 57 4.61 -8.58 -6.57
N LYS A 58 4.42 -7.90 -7.70
CA LYS A 58 5.10 -6.63 -7.97
C LYS A 58 4.75 -5.58 -6.93
N MET A 59 3.47 -5.46 -6.57
CA MET A 59 3.02 -4.49 -5.58
C MET A 59 3.54 -4.81 -4.18
N VAL A 60 3.57 -6.08 -3.80
CA VAL A 60 4.12 -6.51 -2.52
C VAL A 60 5.61 -6.18 -2.43
N ASN A 61 6.38 -6.47 -3.48
CA ASN A 61 7.80 -6.16 -3.53
C ASN A 61 8.06 -4.66 -3.49
N GLN A 62 7.25 -3.88 -4.20
CA GLN A 62 7.35 -2.42 -4.21
C GLN A 62 7.05 -1.84 -2.83
N ARG A 63 6.02 -2.35 -2.16
CA ARG A 63 5.70 -1.95 -0.78
C ARG A 63 6.85 -2.26 0.16
N ARG A 64 7.46 -3.44 0.03
CA ARG A 64 8.60 -3.83 0.85
C ARG A 64 9.77 -2.85 0.69
N LYS A 65 10.09 -2.48 -0.54
CA LYS A 65 11.18 -1.52 -0.81
C LYS A 65 10.90 -0.17 -0.17
N LEU A 66 9.67 0.32 -0.26
CA LEU A 66 9.27 1.57 0.35
C LEU A 66 9.32 1.50 1.87
N LEU A 67 8.89 0.39 2.46
CA LEU A 67 8.96 0.16 3.90
C LEU A 67 10.40 0.10 4.39
N ASP A 68 11.27 -0.59 3.66
CA ASP A 68 12.70 -0.67 4.01
C ASP A 68 13.35 0.72 3.95
N TYR A 69 13.03 1.50 2.94
CA TYR A 69 13.49 2.88 2.82
C TYR A 69 13.04 3.72 4.01
N LEU A 70 11.77 3.64 4.35
CA LEU A 70 11.20 4.40 5.46
C LEU A 70 11.84 3.98 6.80
N LYS A 71 12.05 2.68 6.99
CA LYS A 71 12.68 2.13 8.19
C LYS A 71 14.10 2.67 8.37
N SER A 72 14.86 2.79 7.27
CA SER A 72 16.24 3.28 7.34
C SER A 72 16.31 4.79 7.57
N ARG A 73 15.34 5.54 7.06
CA ARG A 73 15.33 7.01 7.11
C ARG A 73 14.62 7.56 8.34
N THR A 74 13.46 7.02 8.65
CA THR A 74 12.59 7.51 9.73
C THR A 74 11.95 6.33 10.45
N PRO A 75 12.70 5.64 11.36
CA PRO A 75 12.20 4.44 12.03
C PRO A 75 10.89 4.64 12.79
N ASP A 76 10.72 5.81 13.41
CA ASP A 76 9.50 6.11 14.17
C ASP A 76 8.27 6.14 13.26
N LYS A 77 8.40 6.76 12.09
CA LYS A 77 7.32 6.80 11.11
C LYS A 77 7.02 5.42 10.55
N TYR A 78 8.05 4.61 10.33
CA TYR A 78 7.89 3.22 9.90
C TYR A 78 7.05 2.43 10.90
N THR A 79 7.37 2.51 12.18
CA THR A 79 6.65 1.81 13.23
C THR A 79 5.20 2.26 13.29
N GLN A 80 4.95 3.56 13.28
CA GLN A 80 3.59 4.12 13.28
C GLN A 80 2.78 3.67 12.08
N LEU A 81 3.38 3.68 10.90
CA LEU A 81 2.69 3.29 9.67
C LEU A 81 2.33 1.81 9.66
N VAL A 82 3.27 0.95 10.08
CA VAL A 82 3.03 -0.49 10.18
C VAL A 82 1.87 -0.78 11.11
N GLU A 83 1.81 -0.11 12.25
CA GLU A 83 0.71 -0.26 13.22
C GLU A 83 -0.61 0.22 12.62
N ARG A 84 -0.63 1.40 11.98
CA ARG A 84 -1.85 1.97 11.38
C ARG A 84 -2.42 1.09 10.28
N LEU A 85 -1.57 0.48 9.48
CA LEU A 85 -2.00 -0.35 8.35
C LEU A 85 -2.16 -1.82 8.73
N GLY A 86 -1.76 -2.22 9.93
CA GLY A 86 -1.81 -3.61 10.36
C GLY A 86 -0.89 -4.51 9.54
N LEU A 87 0.22 -4.00 9.07
CA LEU A 87 1.16 -4.76 8.25
C LEU A 87 2.08 -5.63 9.10
N ARG A 88 2.52 -6.74 8.51
CA ARG A 88 3.58 -7.55 9.09
C ARG A 88 4.94 -6.92 8.76
N ARG A 89 5.81 -6.97 9.73
CA ARG A 89 7.19 -6.49 9.58
C ARG A 89 8.05 -7.44 8.77
#